data_3ac97972b571c9ab2fb431ba51bf4995
#
_entry.id   3ac97972b571c9ab2fb431ba51bf4995
#
_cell.length_a   1.000
_cell.length_b   1.000
_cell.length_c   1.000
_cell.angle_alpha   90.00
_cell.angle_beta   90.00
_cell.angle_gamma   90.00
#
_symmetry.space_group_name_H-M   'P 1'
#
loop_
_entity.id
_entity.type
_entity.pdbx_description
1 polymer ?
#
loop_
_entity_poly.entity_id
_entity_poly.type
_entity_poly.pdbx_seq_one_letter_code
_entity_poly.pdbx_strand_id
1 'polypeptide(L)' 'MIKEQDWVDFYGNNTKALYLEKEGQYTISEFIKLLQAAKERFGDKTILIHDMNDDIIGGFSHVYLNKDNICIYG' A
#
# COMPACT_ATOMS: atom_id res chain seq x y z
N MET A 1 -1.77 12.53 -7.07
CA MET A 1 -2.94 11.76 -7.52
C MET A 1 -2.78 10.30 -7.17
N ILE A 2 -3.82 9.70 -6.63
CA ILE A 2 -3.80 8.28 -6.26
C ILE A 2 -4.12 7.44 -7.49
N LYS A 3 -3.27 6.45 -7.75
CA LYS A 3 -3.41 5.53 -8.87
C LYS A 3 -3.63 4.11 -8.37
N GLU A 4 -4.24 3.29 -9.20
CA GLU A 4 -4.44 1.87 -8.93
C GLU A 4 -3.72 1.07 -10.01
N GLN A 5 -3.08 -0.03 -9.62
CA GLN A 5 -2.42 -0.92 -10.56
C GLN A 5 -2.64 -2.38 -10.19
N ASP A 6 -2.43 -3.27 -11.15
CA ASP A 6 -2.43 -4.70 -10.89
C ASP A 6 -1.24 -5.07 -10.02
N TRP A 7 -1.46 -5.98 -9.10
CA TRP A 7 -0.46 -6.37 -8.12
C TRP A 7 -0.59 -7.86 -7.81
N VAL A 8 0.46 -8.41 -7.22
CA VAL A 8 0.43 -9.78 -6.70
C VAL A 8 0.62 -9.70 -5.21
N ASP A 9 -0.30 -10.31 -4.44
CA ASP A 9 -0.24 -10.24 -2.99
C ASP A 9 0.83 -11.20 -2.42
N PHE A 10 0.95 -11.20 -1.10
CA PHE A 10 1.94 -12.02 -0.41
C PHE A 10 1.75 -13.53 -0.68
N TYR A 11 0.52 -13.94 -0.95
CA TYR A 11 0.18 -15.34 -1.20
C TYR A 11 0.24 -15.72 -2.67
N GLY A 12 0.64 -14.80 -3.54
CA GLY A 12 0.75 -15.05 -4.97
C GLY A 12 -0.55 -14.88 -5.74
N ASN A 13 -1.57 -14.30 -5.13
CA ASN A 13 -2.86 -14.05 -5.78
C ASN A 13 -2.86 -12.69 -6.47
N ASN A 14 -3.57 -12.60 -7.59
CA ASN A 14 -3.75 -11.33 -8.27
C ASN A 14 -4.63 -10.41 -7.44
N THR A 15 -4.22 -9.17 -7.31
CA THR A 15 -4.94 -8.16 -6.54
C THR A 15 -4.69 -6.78 -7.14
N LYS A 16 -5.05 -5.74 -6.41
CA LYS A 16 -4.84 -4.35 -6.79
C LYS A 16 -4.04 -3.64 -5.72
N ALA A 17 -3.22 -2.70 -6.13
CA ALA A 17 -2.47 -1.84 -5.23
C ALA A 17 -2.76 -0.38 -5.54
N LEU A 18 -2.74 0.45 -4.52
CA LEU A 18 -2.87 1.89 -4.63
C LEU A 18 -1.55 2.55 -4.33
N TYR A 19 -1.25 3.61 -5.05
CA TYR A 19 -0.02 4.38 -4.83
C TYR A 19 -0.24 5.84 -5.24
N LEU A 20 0.63 6.71 -4.73
CA LEU A 20 0.65 8.10 -5.15
C LEU A 20 1.64 8.28 -6.28
N GLU A 21 1.16 8.92 -7.35
CA GLU A 21 2.01 9.26 -8.48
C GLU A 21 2.83 10.50 -8.15
N LYS A 22 4.00 10.27 -7.57
CA LYS A 22 4.93 11.34 -7.21
C LYS A 22 6.34 10.77 -7.10
N GLU A 23 7.33 11.65 -7.17
CA GLU A 23 8.70 11.28 -6.88
C GLU A 23 8.99 11.44 -5.39
N GLY A 24 9.88 10.60 -4.88
CA GLY A 24 10.32 10.68 -3.49
C GLY A 24 9.36 10.04 -2.51
N GLN A 25 9.59 10.32 -1.25
CA GLN A 25 8.85 9.70 -0.16
C GLN A 25 7.52 10.40 0.09
N TYR A 26 6.60 9.71 0.74
CA TYR A 26 5.32 10.28 1.11
C TYR A 26 5.44 11.06 2.41
N THR A 27 4.74 12.20 2.47
CA THR A 27 4.54 12.90 3.73
C THR A 27 3.45 12.19 4.53
N ILE A 28 3.31 12.54 5.80
CA ILE A 28 2.24 11.99 6.65
C ILE A 28 0.88 12.27 6.02
N SER A 29 0.64 13.51 5.58
CA SER A 29 -0.63 13.88 4.97
C SER A 29 -0.93 13.06 3.72
N GLU A 30 0.07 12.83 2.89
CA GLU A 30 -0.08 12.04 1.68
C GLU A 30 -0.38 10.58 2.01
N PHE A 31 0.29 10.03 3.02
CA PHE A 31 0.05 8.65 3.43
C PHE A 31 -1.33 8.47 4.03
N ILE A 32 -1.80 9.44 4.82
CA ILE A 32 -3.17 9.42 5.34
C ILE A 32 -4.18 9.35 4.19
N LYS A 33 -4.00 10.17 3.16
CA LYS A 33 -4.88 10.16 1.99
C LYS A 33 -4.87 8.81 1.30
N LEU A 34 -3.70 8.21 1.15
CA LEU A 34 -3.57 6.90 0.52
C LEU A 34 -4.28 5.82 1.34
N LEU A 35 -4.14 5.85 2.66
CA LEU A 35 -4.83 4.90 3.54
C LEU A 35 -6.34 5.10 3.51
N GLN A 36 -6.81 6.33 3.45
CA GLN A 36 -8.24 6.61 3.31
C GLN A 36 -8.79 6.06 2.00
N ALA A 37 -8.06 6.23 0.91
CA ALA A 37 -8.45 5.66 -0.38
C ALA A 37 -8.48 4.14 -0.34
N ALA A 38 -7.50 3.52 0.33
CA ALA A 38 -7.47 2.06 0.50
C ALA A 38 -8.66 1.58 1.32
N LYS A 39 -9.01 2.29 2.37
CA LYS A 39 -10.18 1.98 3.20
C LYS A 39 -11.48 2.02 2.37
N GLU A 40 -11.63 3.02 1.53
CA GLU A 40 -12.79 3.14 0.65
C GLU A 40 -12.82 2.07 -0.43
N ARG A 41 -11.66 1.74 -0.99
CA ARG A 41 -11.55 0.80 -2.11
C ARG A 41 -11.62 -0.66 -1.65
N PHE A 42 -10.97 -0.99 -0.56
CA PHE A 42 -10.82 -2.38 -0.10
C PHE A 42 -11.58 -2.71 1.18
N GLY A 43 -12.07 -1.70 1.89
CA GLY A 43 -12.72 -1.87 3.18
C GLY A 43 -11.77 -1.58 4.35
N ASP A 44 -12.35 -1.43 5.52
CA ASP A 44 -11.60 -1.11 6.75
C ASP A 44 -11.01 -2.41 7.32
N LYS A 45 -9.79 -2.72 6.90
CA LYS A 45 -9.13 -3.99 7.21
C LYS A 45 -7.88 -3.77 8.05
N THR A 46 -7.44 -4.84 8.70
CA THR A 46 -6.18 -4.83 9.46
C THR A 46 -5.01 -4.54 8.53
N ILE A 47 -4.09 -3.69 8.99
CA ILE A 47 -2.89 -3.32 8.23
C ILE A 47 -1.74 -4.23 8.65
N LEU A 48 -1.04 -4.78 7.65
CA LEU A 48 0.22 -5.50 7.83
C LEU A 48 1.31 -4.74 7.10
N ILE A 49 2.50 -4.77 7.64
CA ILE A 49 3.66 -4.15 7.00
C ILE A 49 4.46 -5.24 6.32
N HIS A 50 4.61 -5.11 5.01
CA HIS A 50 5.41 -6.05 4.22
C HIS A 50 6.82 -5.47 4.07
N ASP A 51 7.71 -5.91 4.94
CA ASP A 51 9.11 -5.53 4.90
C ASP A 51 9.94 -6.67 4.33
N MET A 52 10.57 -6.42 3.21
CA MET A 52 11.40 -7.41 2.52
C MET A 52 12.81 -7.49 3.10
N ASN A 53 13.24 -6.43 3.77
CA ASN A 53 14.56 -6.32 4.37
C ASN A 53 14.39 -5.63 5.71
N ASP A 54 15.18 -6.01 6.70
CA ASP A 54 15.14 -5.38 8.01
C ASP A 54 15.67 -3.94 8.02
N ASP A 55 15.88 -3.36 6.87
CA ASP A 55 16.42 -2.02 6.73
C ASP A 55 15.34 -0.99 6.50
N ILE A 56 15.36 0.08 7.28
CA ILE A 56 14.50 1.23 7.06
C ILE A 56 15.15 2.09 5.98
N ILE A 57 15.11 1.61 4.75
CA ILE A 57 15.66 2.33 3.61
C ILE A 57 14.50 2.79 2.75
N GLY A 58 14.27 4.07 2.70
CA GLY A 58 13.21 4.63 1.89
C GLY A 58 11.85 4.56 2.59
N GLY A 59 10.83 4.92 1.88
CA GLY A 59 9.47 4.99 2.38
C GLY A 59 8.58 3.92 1.77
N PHE A 60 7.31 4.04 2.07
CA PHE A 60 6.29 3.17 1.51
C PHE A 60 5.92 3.64 0.12
N SER A 61 5.64 2.70 -0.77
CA SER A 61 5.26 3.03 -2.14
C SER A 61 3.84 2.60 -2.49
N HIS A 62 3.43 1.44 -2.02
CA HIS A 62 2.15 0.85 -2.39
C HIS A 62 1.39 0.32 -1.19
N VAL A 63 0.07 0.38 -1.30
CA VAL A 63 -0.84 -0.24 -0.34
C VAL A 63 -1.70 -1.20 -1.15
N TYR A 64 -1.68 -2.49 -0.82
CA TYR A 64 -2.39 -3.49 -1.61
C TYR A 64 -3.26 -4.38 -0.74
N LEU A 65 -4.30 -4.93 -1.37
CA LEU A 65 -5.18 -5.90 -0.72
C LEU A 65 -4.49 -7.27 -0.69
N ASN A 66 -4.35 -7.85 0.49
CA ASN A 66 -3.70 -9.14 0.71
C ASN A 66 -4.67 -10.08 1.40
N LYS A 67 -5.55 -10.73 0.63
CA LYS A 67 -6.68 -11.51 1.16
C LYS A 67 -7.57 -10.65 2.04
N ASP A 68 -7.56 -10.90 3.35
CA ASP A 68 -8.42 -10.20 4.31
C ASP A 68 -7.74 -9.00 4.96
N ASN A 69 -6.51 -8.69 4.57
CA ASN A 69 -5.70 -7.64 5.17
C ASN A 69 -5.24 -6.63 4.15
N ILE A 70 -4.80 -5.48 4.63
CA ILE A 70 -4.11 -4.48 3.81
C ILE A 70 -2.63 -4.58 4.12
N CYS A 71 -1.80 -4.69 3.09
CA CYS A 71 -0.35 -4.67 3.25
C CYS A 71 0.24 -3.39 2.72
N ILE A 72 1.27 -2.91 3.42
CA ILE A 72 2.04 -1.74 3.01
C ILE A 72 3.38 -2.24 2.50
N TYR A 73 3.68 -1.90 1.26
CA TYR A 73 4.91 -2.30 0.58
C TYR A 73 5.89 -1.14 0.54
N GLY A 74 7.06 -1.38 1.07
CA GLY A 74 8.10 -0.37 1.13
C GLY A 74 9.32 -0.63 0.28
#